data_cf7efaea0ad2174338f3df70fa7b507b
#
_entry.id   cf7efaea0ad2174338f3df70fa7b507b
#
_cell.length_a   1.000
_cell.length_b   1.000
_cell.length_c   1.000
_cell.angle_alpha   90.00
_cell.angle_beta   90.00
_cell.angle_gamma   90.00
#
_symmetry.space_group_name_H-M   'P 1'
#
loop_
_entity.id
_entity.type
_entity.pdbx_description
1 polymer ?
#
loop_
_entity_poly.entity_id
_entity_poly.type
_entity_poly.pdbx_seq_one_letter_code
_entity_poly.pdbx_strand_id
1 'polypeptide(L)'
;SNMEWAIPAVEIKDSPRFGWRGLMLDVSRHFYDKDEVKELLDLMALYKMNKFHWHLTDDQGWRVEIKKYPLLTEKGAWRKYNSHDKTCLELAKKNDNTDYLIPEEKIRVVEGDTLYGGFYTQDDIKEIVSYAQVRGIDVIPEIDMPGHMLAAVSNYDGVSCFKTTGWGTTFSSPVCPGKESALEFCKNVYSEIIPLFPYKYIHIGGDEVEKTNWKKCPDCQKRIREKNLKSEEELQSWFIHEMEAFFNSQGKDMIGWDEILEGGLSKTATVMWWRTWAKDAPMKTTSQGNHIIFTPNSQFYLDYEQDIKSLPNIYNYDPSAEFEQQPELINQVLGVQGNIWCEWIPSRERMQYMAAPRMLAIAELGWSDPKQKDWDGFKNRLSDQFERLNVMNVNYRIPDLEGFYKTNVFIGEGEVKISCMDPSAEIHYI
;
A
#
# COMPACT_ATOMS: atom_id res chain seq x y z
N SER A 1 43.68 14.98 -8.83
CA SER A 1 43.58 15.42 -7.44
C SER A 1 43.31 14.20 -6.55
N ASN A 2 44.26 13.89 -5.64
CA ASN A 2 44.02 12.90 -4.62
C ASN A 2 42.94 13.43 -3.68
N MET A 3 41.74 12.87 -3.73
CA MET A 3 40.69 13.16 -2.76
C MET A 3 41.04 12.39 -1.48
N GLU A 4 41.34 13.10 -0.42
CA GLU A 4 41.52 12.51 0.91
C GLU A 4 40.18 12.38 1.59
N TRP A 5 39.78 11.16 1.89
CA TRP A 5 38.56 10.87 2.63
C TRP A 5 38.89 10.83 4.12
N ALA A 6 38.30 11.76 4.90
CA ALA A 6 38.44 11.76 6.36
C ALA A 6 37.10 11.37 6.99
N ILE A 7 37.11 10.34 7.84
CA ILE A 7 36.00 9.96 8.67
C ILE A 7 36.34 10.32 10.11
N PRO A 8 35.56 11.21 10.77
CA PRO A 8 35.80 11.52 12.19
C PRO A 8 35.55 10.30 13.06
N ALA A 9 36.29 10.18 14.15
CA ALA A 9 36.01 9.17 15.15
C ALA A 9 34.69 9.52 15.85
N VAL A 10 33.72 8.61 15.80
CA VAL A 10 32.40 8.82 16.37
C VAL A 10 31.95 7.59 17.16
N GLU A 11 31.15 7.80 18.19
CA GLU A 11 30.38 6.75 18.86
C GLU A 11 28.91 6.94 18.46
N ILE A 12 28.31 5.92 17.84
CA ILE A 12 26.92 5.95 17.37
C ILE A 12 26.13 4.97 18.24
N LYS A 13 25.12 5.48 18.95
CA LYS A 13 24.07 4.69 19.62
C LYS A 13 22.76 4.96 18.94
N ASP A 14 22.32 4.03 18.11
CA ASP A 14 21.15 4.19 17.26
C ASP A 14 20.40 2.87 17.14
N SER A 15 19.06 2.92 17.24
CA SER A 15 18.19 1.77 17.09
C SER A 15 16.80 2.21 16.60
N PRO A 16 16.12 1.42 15.78
CA PRO A 16 14.77 1.78 15.35
C PRO A 16 13.76 1.71 16.49
N ARG A 17 12.81 2.64 16.49
CA ARG A 17 11.65 2.63 17.39
C ARG A 17 10.77 1.41 17.12
N PHE A 18 10.50 1.12 15.85
CA PHE A 18 9.64 0.01 15.42
C PHE A 18 10.39 -0.98 14.53
N GLY A 19 10.05 -2.26 14.72
CA GLY A 19 10.51 -3.36 13.87
C GLY A 19 9.91 -3.34 12.45
N TRP A 20 8.71 -2.76 12.29
CA TRP A 20 8.03 -2.59 11.01
C TRP A 20 8.10 -1.13 10.56
N ARG A 21 8.77 -0.87 9.46
CA ARG A 21 8.84 0.42 8.78
C ARG A 21 8.52 0.18 7.32
N GLY A 22 7.21 0.23 7.02
CA GLY A 22 6.65 -0.30 5.78
C GLY A 22 6.37 0.76 4.72
N LEU A 23 6.37 0.29 3.47
CA LEU A 23 5.79 0.99 2.33
C LEU A 23 5.04 -0.01 1.47
N MET A 24 3.80 0.30 1.11
CA MET A 24 3.00 -0.49 0.20
C MET A 24 3.00 0.17 -1.18
N LEU A 25 3.07 -0.67 -2.22
CA LEU A 25 2.84 -0.27 -3.61
C LEU A 25 1.71 -1.10 -4.22
N ASP A 26 0.67 -0.39 -4.69
CA ASP A 26 -0.39 -0.96 -5.49
C ASP A 26 0.05 -1.06 -6.96
N VAL A 27 0.31 -2.28 -7.40
CA VAL A 27 0.66 -2.55 -8.81
C VAL A 27 -0.54 -3.05 -9.62
N SER A 28 -1.71 -3.17 -8.98
CA SER A 28 -2.93 -3.66 -9.61
C SER A 28 -3.65 -2.57 -10.39
N ARG A 29 -3.90 -1.40 -9.76
CA ARG A 29 -4.61 -0.30 -10.43
C ARG A 29 -3.77 0.25 -11.58
N HIS A 30 -2.48 0.55 -11.32
CA HIS A 30 -1.50 0.75 -12.38
C HIS A 30 -0.27 -0.14 -12.16
N PHE A 31 0.22 -0.73 -13.26
CA PHE A 31 1.31 -1.71 -13.24
C PHE A 31 2.66 -1.01 -13.24
N TYR A 32 3.57 -1.48 -12.41
CA TYR A 32 4.99 -1.10 -12.39
C TYR A 32 5.81 -2.32 -12.72
N ASP A 33 6.77 -2.19 -13.62
CA ASP A 33 7.66 -3.30 -13.94
C ASP A 33 8.69 -3.58 -12.82
N LYS A 34 9.46 -4.64 -12.99
CA LYS A 34 10.41 -5.07 -11.96
C LYS A 34 11.52 -4.06 -11.69
N ASP A 35 11.89 -3.25 -12.68
CA ASP A 35 12.98 -2.29 -12.52
C ASP A 35 12.45 -1.05 -11.78
N GLU A 36 11.23 -0.60 -12.06
CA GLU A 36 10.53 0.44 -11.29
C GLU A 36 10.34 0.03 -9.82
N VAL A 37 9.99 -1.23 -9.56
CA VAL A 37 9.89 -1.76 -8.19
C VAL A 37 11.24 -1.79 -7.49
N LYS A 38 12.33 -2.16 -8.19
CA LYS A 38 13.67 -2.14 -7.61
C LYS A 38 14.14 -0.73 -7.25
N GLU A 39 13.82 0.28 -8.05
CA GLU A 39 14.12 1.67 -7.71
C GLU A 39 13.41 2.10 -6.43
N LEU A 40 12.15 1.71 -6.24
CA LEU A 40 11.44 1.96 -4.98
C LEU A 40 12.10 1.26 -3.79
N LEU A 41 12.55 0.01 -3.98
CA LEU A 41 13.29 -0.73 -2.95
C LEU A 41 14.63 -0.07 -2.60
N ASP A 42 15.31 0.55 -3.58
CA ASP A 42 16.54 1.32 -3.33
C ASP A 42 16.26 2.56 -2.46
N LEU A 43 15.16 3.28 -2.73
CA LEU A 43 14.72 4.40 -1.90
C LEU A 43 14.34 3.93 -0.49
N MET A 44 13.61 2.83 -0.37
CA MET A 44 13.26 2.25 0.93
C MET A 44 14.51 1.89 1.74
N ALA A 45 15.50 1.26 1.12
CA ALA A 45 16.76 0.89 1.76
C ALA A 45 17.55 2.12 2.22
N LEU A 46 17.63 3.16 1.39
CA LEU A 46 18.30 4.43 1.70
C LEU A 46 17.75 5.07 2.97
N TYR A 47 16.42 5.01 3.15
CA TYR A 47 15.73 5.58 4.29
C TYR A 47 15.41 4.57 5.40
N LYS A 48 16.10 3.42 5.42
CA LYS A 48 15.98 2.39 6.48
C LYS A 48 14.57 1.83 6.65
N MET A 49 13.74 1.89 5.61
CA MET A 49 12.47 1.16 5.57
C MET A 49 12.77 -0.31 5.26
N ASN A 50 12.05 -1.24 5.89
CA ASN A 50 12.43 -2.66 5.88
C ASN A 50 11.28 -3.63 5.58
N LYS A 51 10.09 -3.13 5.24
CA LYS A 51 8.92 -3.95 4.88
C LYS A 51 8.31 -3.40 3.60
N PHE A 52 8.42 -4.18 2.53
CA PHE A 52 7.75 -3.88 1.27
C PHE A 52 6.46 -4.68 1.18
N HIS A 53 5.33 -4.01 1.30
CA HIS A 53 4.01 -4.59 1.12
C HIS A 53 3.62 -4.46 -0.35
N TRP A 54 3.49 -5.58 -1.04
CA TRP A 54 3.25 -5.63 -2.48
C TRP A 54 1.81 -6.03 -2.76
N HIS A 55 0.97 -5.04 -3.09
CA HIS A 55 -0.42 -5.24 -3.43
C HIS A 55 -0.53 -5.69 -4.89
N LEU A 56 -0.55 -7.03 -5.07
CA LEU A 56 -0.36 -7.69 -6.37
C LEU A 56 -1.65 -7.87 -7.15
N THR A 57 -2.81 -7.81 -6.50
CA THR A 57 -4.10 -8.10 -7.14
C THR A 57 -5.20 -7.22 -6.61
N ASP A 58 -6.11 -6.82 -7.51
CA ASP A 58 -7.31 -6.07 -7.21
C ASP A 58 -8.31 -6.23 -8.38
N ASP A 59 -9.46 -5.58 -8.31
CA ASP A 59 -10.49 -5.59 -9.36
C ASP A 59 -9.95 -5.20 -10.75
N GLN A 60 -8.95 -4.29 -10.80
CA GLN A 60 -8.42 -3.70 -12.03
C GLN A 60 -7.30 -4.52 -12.68
N GLY A 61 -6.72 -5.47 -11.96
CA GLY A 61 -5.67 -6.28 -12.52
C GLY A 61 -5.09 -7.34 -11.59
N TRP A 62 -4.72 -8.46 -12.17
CA TRP A 62 -4.01 -9.55 -11.52
C TRP A 62 -2.55 -9.53 -11.98
N ARG A 63 -1.59 -9.32 -11.08
CA ARG A 63 -0.22 -9.02 -11.47
C ARG A 63 0.81 -10.12 -11.22
N VAL A 64 0.41 -11.29 -10.77
CA VAL A 64 1.34 -12.39 -10.49
C VAL A 64 0.94 -13.68 -11.21
N GLU A 65 1.92 -14.34 -11.83
CA GLU A 65 1.72 -15.61 -12.51
C GLU A 65 1.30 -16.71 -11.52
N ILE A 66 0.16 -17.38 -11.83
CA ILE A 66 -0.31 -18.58 -11.17
C ILE A 66 -0.41 -19.67 -12.24
N LYS A 67 0.49 -20.63 -12.22
CA LYS A 67 0.60 -21.65 -13.30
C LYS A 67 -0.61 -22.51 -13.41
N LYS A 68 -1.28 -22.80 -12.28
CA LYS A 68 -2.55 -23.55 -12.25
C LYS A 68 -3.70 -22.76 -12.87
N TYR A 69 -3.61 -21.44 -12.88
CA TYR A 69 -4.69 -20.54 -13.34
C TYR A 69 -4.18 -19.51 -14.36
N PRO A 70 -3.78 -19.92 -15.57
CA PRO A 70 -3.11 -19.04 -16.55
C PRO A 70 -3.96 -17.85 -17.00
N LEU A 71 -5.30 -17.96 -17.02
CA LEU A 71 -6.17 -16.85 -17.40
C LEU A 71 -6.07 -15.66 -16.45
N LEU A 72 -5.54 -15.82 -15.24
CA LEU A 72 -5.30 -14.71 -14.31
C LEU A 72 -4.31 -13.70 -14.90
N THR A 73 -3.29 -14.17 -15.65
CA THR A 73 -2.32 -13.28 -16.29
C THR A 73 -2.55 -13.11 -17.80
N GLU A 74 -3.08 -14.10 -18.48
CA GLU A 74 -3.41 -13.99 -19.91
C GLU A 74 -4.52 -12.96 -20.15
N LYS A 75 -5.51 -12.91 -19.26
CA LYS A 75 -6.69 -12.03 -19.33
C LYS A 75 -6.79 -11.07 -18.15
N GLY A 76 -6.71 -11.60 -16.93
CA GLY A 76 -6.91 -10.81 -15.70
C GLY A 76 -5.86 -9.71 -15.48
N ALA A 77 -4.67 -9.83 -16.10
CA ALA A 77 -3.64 -8.80 -16.06
C ALA A 77 -3.87 -7.66 -17.10
N TRP A 78 -4.87 -7.78 -17.96
CA TRP A 78 -5.08 -6.86 -19.08
C TRP A 78 -6.50 -6.35 -19.10
N ARG A 79 -6.67 -5.05 -19.31
CA ARG A 79 -7.98 -4.40 -19.36
C ARG A 79 -8.03 -3.28 -20.42
N LYS A 80 -9.22 -2.97 -20.90
CA LYS A 80 -9.48 -1.72 -21.62
C LYS A 80 -9.32 -0.56 -20.64
N TYR A 81 -9.07 0.64 -21.16
CA TYR A 81 -9.03 1.84 -20.34
C TYR A 81 -10.32 2.00 -19.54
N ASN A 82 -10.18 2.06 -18.23
CA ASN A 82 -11.26 2.29 -17.29
C ASN A 82 -11.40 3.78 -16.92
N SER A 83 -12.22 4.09 -15.91
CA SER A 83 -12.40 5.46 -15.42
C SER A 83 -11.13 6.08 -14.85
N HIS A 84 -10.27 5.28 -14.18
CA HIS A 84 -9.02 5.77 -13.62
C HIS A 84 -8.05 6.21 -14.71
N ASP A 85 -7.85 5.38 -15.74
CA ASP A 85 -7.01 5.72 -16.91
C ASP A 85 -7.47 7.01 -17.61
N LYS A 86 -8.79 7.13 -17.81
CA LYS A 86 -9.37 8.33 -18.43
C LYS A 86 -9.14 9.57 -17.58
N THR A 87 -9.31 9.46 -16.26
CA THR A 87 -9.03 10.56 -15.34
C THR A 87 -7.56 10.96 -15.37
N CYS A 88 -6.62 9.99 -15.41
CA CYS A 88 -5.19 10.27 -15.56
C CYS A 88 -4.92 11.07 -16.85
N LEU A 89 -5.45 10.64 -17.99
CA LEU A 89 -5.28 11.34 -19.27
C LEU A 89 -5.90 12.75 -19.27
N GLU A 90 -7.03 12.94 -18.59
CA GLU A 90 -7.66 14.25 -18.41
C GLU A 90 -6.80 15.15 -17.51
N LEU A 91 -6.22 14.62 -16.43
CA LEU A 91 -5.30 15.35 -15.54
C LEU A 91 -4.01 15.72 -16.27
N ALA A 92 -3.43 14.82 -17.06
CA ALA A 92 -2.26 15.12 -17.89
C ALA A 92 -2.50 16.33 -18.77
N LYS A 93 -3.63 16.36 -19.49
CA LYS A 93 -4.01 17.46 -20.37
C LYS A 93 -4.34 18.74 -19.60
N LYS A 94 -5.10 18.64 -18.51
CA LYS A 94 -5.55 19.79 -17.72
C LYS A 94 -4.40 20.53 -17.05
N ASN A 95 -3.43 19.77 -16.55
CA ASN A 95 -2.32 20.30 -15.76
C ASN A 95 -1.04 20.48 -16.58
N ASP A 96 -1.06 20.16 -17.89
CA ASP A 96 0.12 20.09 -18.75
C ASP A 96 1.25 19.28 -18.08
N ASN A 97 0.89 18.11 -17.54
CA ASN A 97 1.79 17.26 -16.75
C ASN A 97 1.84 15.84 -17.29
N THR A 98 3.00 15.48 -17.84
CA THR A 98 3.24 14.15 -18.45
C THR A 98 3.31 13.01 -17.45
N ASP A 99 3.50 13.27 -16.14
CA ASP A 99 3.54 12.25 -15.09
C ASP A 99 2.21 11.48 -14.97
N TYR A 100 1.12 12.03 -15.49
CA TYR A 100 -0.19 11.36 -15.56
C TYR A 100 -0.41 10.56 -16.85
N LEU A 101 0.54 10.53 -17.77
CA LEU A 101 0.41 9.73 -18.98
C LEU A 101 0.62 8.25 -18.66
N ILE A 102 -0.13 7.40 -19.36
CA ILE A 102 0.02 5.95 -19.28
C ILE A 102 1.22 5.55 -20.12
N PRO A 103 2.23 4.84 -19.56
CA PRO A 103 3.41 4.43 -20.30
C PRO A 103 3.06 3.51 -21.48
N GLU A 104 3.61 3.79 -22.66
CA GLU A 104 3.29 3.07 -23.90
C GLU A 104 3.70 1.59 -23.85
N GLU A 105 4.79 1.26 -23.16
CA GLU A 105 5.30 -0.10 -22.99
C GLU A 105 4.36 -1.01 -22.18
N LYS A 106 3.42 -0.43 -21.44
CA LYS A 106 2.38 -1.14 -20.68
C LYS A 106 1.08 -1.31 -21.50
N ILE A 107 1.13 -0.99 -22.78
CA ILE A 107 -0.01 -1.07 -23.68
C ILE A 107 0.22 -2.15 -24.72
N ARG A 108 -0.81 -2.94 -25.03
CA ARG A 108 -0.83 -3.87 -26.15
C ARG A 108 -2.11 -3.72 -26.98
N VAL A 109 -2.04 -4.00 -28.25
CA VAL A 109 -3.21 -4.06 -29.13
C VAL A 109 -3.52 -5.51 -29.46
N VAL A 110 -4.73 -5.96 -29.12
CA VAL A 110 -5.20 -7.32 -29.35
C VAL A 110 -6.54 -7.24 -30.06
N GLU A 111 -6.65 -7.81 -31.26
CA GLU A 111 -7.87 -7.84 -32.07
C GLU A 111 -8.50 -6.44 -32.29
N GLY A 112 -7.68 -5.40 -32.34
CA GLY A 112 -8.12 -4.02 -32.51
C GLY A 112 -8.49 -3.28 -31.22
N ASP A 113 -8.49 -3.95 -30.07
CA ASP A 113 -8.67 -3.35 -28.75
C ASP A 113 -7.32 -2.91 -28.17
N THR A 114 -7.27 -1.71 -27.63
CA THR A 114 -6.14 -1.22 -26.85
C THR A 114 -6.30 -1.67 -25.39
N LEU A 115 -5.34 -2.47 -24.91
CA LEU A 115 -5.35 -3.03 -23.58
C LEU A 115 -4.15 -2.49 -22.78
N TYR A 116 -4.40 -2.09 -21.55
CA TYR A 116 -3.39 -1.73 -20.55
C TYR A 116 -3.17 -2.89 -19.58
N GLY A 117 -1.93 -3.12 -19.20
CA GLY A 117 -1.62 -4.10 -18.17
C GLY A 117 -0.16 -4.50 -18.11
N GLY A 118 0.06 -5.65 -17.48
CA GLY A 118 1.35 -6.27 -17.21
C GLY A 118 1.23 -7.23 -16.04
N PHE A 119 2.22 -8.09 -15.88
CA PHE A 119 2.31 -8.99 -14.73
C PHE A 119 3.75 -9.45 -14.51
N TYR A 120 4.02 -9.99 -13.35
CA TYR A 120 5.29 -10.60 -13.01
C TYR A 120 5.20 -12.12 -13.18
N THR A 121 6.19 -12.71 -13.83
CA THR A 121 6.42 -14.16 -13.78
C THR A 121 6.88 -14.56 -12.38
N GLN A 122 6.76 -15.83 -12.04
CA GLN A 122 7.30 -16.32 -10.75
C GLN A 122 8.81 -16.09 -10.62
N ASP A 123 9.53 -16.04 -11.74
CA ASP A 123 10.96 -15.75 -11.73
C ASP A 123 11.25 -14.25 -11.51
N ASP A 124 10.43 -13.34 -12.06
CA ASP A 124 10.50 -11.91 -11.72
C ASP A 124 10.24 -11.67 -10.22
N ILE A 125 9.26 -12.38 -9.65
CA ILE A 125 8.99 -12.31 -8.19
C ILE A 125 10.23 -12.73 -7.39
N LYS A 126 10.84 -13.87 -7.72
CA LYS A 126 12.06 -14.35 -7.04
C LYS A 126 13.22 -13.36 -7.17
N GLU A 127 13.37 -12.75 -8.33
CA GLU A 127 14.40 -11.73 -8.58
C GLU A 127 14.19 -10.51 -7.66
N ILE A 128 12.96 -9.99 -7.59
CA ILE A 128 12.62 -8.84 -6.74
C ILE A 128 12.78 -9.18 -5.25
N VAL A 129 12.31 -10.36 -4.82
CA VAL A 129 12.45 -10.81 -3.43
C VAL A 129 13.93 -10.92 -3.04
N SER A 130 14.76 -11.49 -3.91
CA SER A 130 16.21 -11.58 -3.69
C SER A 130 16.87 -10.20 -3.65
N TYR A 131 16.44 -9.29 -4.53
CA TYR A 131 16.89 -7.90 -4.58
C TYR A 131 16.58 -7.13 -3.30
N ALA A 132 15.36 -7.32 -2.76
CA ALA A 132 14.93 -6.73 -1.51
C ALA A 132 15.72 -7.31 -0.31
N GLN A 133 15.92 -8.62 -0.29
CA GLN A 133 16.58 -9.33 0.80
C GLN A 133 18.02 -8.83 1.05
N VAL A 134 18.82 -8.59 0.00
CA VAL A 134 20.18 -8.06 0.16
C VAL A 134 20.21 -6.62 0.65
N ARG A 135 19.06 -5.94 0.67
CA ARG A 135 18.83 -4.58 1.23
C ARG A 135 18.23 -4.60 2.63
N GLY A 136 18.05 -5.78 3.20
CA GLY A 136 17.39 -5.93 4.51
C GLY A 136 15.89 -5.61 4.49
N ILE A 137 15.24 -5.76 3.34
CA ILE A 137 13.80 -5.54 3.14
C ILE A 137 13.11 -6.88 2.98
N ASP A 138 12.15 -7.15 3.85
CA ASP A 138 11.23 -8.27 3.71
C ASP A 138 10.06 -7.89 2.79
N VAL A 139 9.68 -8.78 1.89
CA VAL A 139 8.57 -8.58 0.97
C VAL A 139 7.34 -9.33 1.47
N ILE A 140 6.23 -8.60 1.62
CA ILE A 140 4.94 -9.14 2.05
C ILE A 140 4.00 -9.10 0.84
N PRO A 141 3.63 -10.25 0.26
CA PRO A 141 2.66 -10.27 -0.82
C PRO A 141 1.25 -10.09 -0.28
N GLU A 142 0.45 -9.30 -1.00
CA GLU A 142 -0.99 -9.28 -0.83
C GLU A 142 -1.67 -9.82 -2.07
N ILE A 143 -2.53 -10.81 -1.86
CA ILE A 143 -3.55 -11.27 -2.80
C ILE A 143 -4.88 -11.01 -2.10
N ASP A 144 -5.51 -9.93 -2.46
CA ASP A 144 -6.70 -9.46 -1.76
C ASP A 144 -7.87 -10.44 -1.91
N MET A 145 -8.45 -10.79 -0.76
CA MET A 145 -9.57 -11.73 -0.63
C MET A 145 -10.37 -11.44 0.65
N PRO A 146 -11.66 -11.67 0.69
CA PRO A 146 -12.53 -12.20 -0.39
C PRO A 146 -13.00 -11.14 -1.37
N GLY A 147 -12.85 -9.84 -1.08
CA GLY A 147 -13.16 -8.70 -1.95
C GLY A 147 -12.12 -8.48 -3.03
N HIS A 148 -12.28 -7.43 -3.82
CA HIS A 148 -11.30 -6.95 -4.83
C HIS A 148 -10.82 -8.02 -5.83
N MET A 149 -11.70 -8.97 -6.20
CA MET A 149 -11.36 -10.17 -6.98
C MET A 149 -11.89 -10.17 -8.41
N LEU A 150 -12.35 -9.01 -8.94
CA LEU A 150 -12.97 -8.95 -10.28
C LEU A 150 -12.06 -9.53 -11.37
N ALA A 151 -10.76 -9.23 -11.33
CA ALA A 151 -9.79 -9.76 -12.30
C ALA A 151 -9.72 -11.30 -12.32
N ALA A 152 -10.03 -11.96 -11.19
CA ALA A 152 -10.08 -13.40 -11.09
C ALA A 152 -11.47 -13.96 -11.39
N VAL A 153 -12.51 -13.45 -10.71
CA VAL A 153 -13.86 -14.01 -10.78
C VAL A 153 -14.53 -13.81 -12.16
N SER A 154 -14.04 -12.87 -12.95
CA SER A 154 -14.48 -12.69 -14.35
C SER A 154 -13.91 -13.72 -15.30
N ASN A 155 -12.86 -14.44 -14.92
CA ASN A 155 -12.13 -15.36 -15.78
C ASN A 155 -12.27 -16.85 -15.39
N TYR A 156 -12.83 -17.12 -14.21
CA TYR A 156 -13.00 -18.49 -13.72
C TYR A 156 -14.42 -18.72 -13.19
N ASP A 157 -15.12 -19.69 -13.81
CA ASP A 157 -16.45 -20.09 -13.34
C ASP A 157 -16.36 -20.80 -11.99
N GLY A 158 -17.41 -20.66 -11.18
CA GLY A 158 -17.50 -21.32 -9.87
C GLY A 158 -16.73 -20.63 -8.73
N VAL A 159 -16.08 -19.50 -9.00
CA VAL A 159 -15.36 -18.72 -7.97
C VAL A 159 -16.27 -17.64 -7.35
N SER A 160 -17.13 -17.00 -8.13
CA SER A 160 -18.11 -16.01 -7.66
C SER A 160 -19.49 -16.61 -7.40
N CYS A 161 -20.35 -15.87 -6.67
CA CYS A 161 -21.73 -16.27 -6.42
C CYS A 161 -22.55 -16.34 -7.72
N PHE A 162 -22.42 -15.32 -8.54
CA PHE A 162 -23.09 -15.16 -9.82
C PHE A 162 -22.09 -14.72 -10.88
N LYS A 163 -22.45 -14.88 -12.14
CA LYS A 163 -21.58 -14.40 -13.23
C LYS A 163 -21.38 -12.89 -13.13
N THR A 164 -20.13 -12.46 -13.16
CA THR A 164 -19.75 -11.05 -13.14
C THR A 164 -20.09 -10.38 -14.47
N THR A 165 -20.51 -9.14 -14.42
CA THR A 165 -20.88 -8.34 -15.59
C THR A 165 -19.79 -7.34 -16.01
N GLY A 166 -18.64 -7.37 -15.34
CA GLY A 166 -17.46 -6.54 -15.67
C GLY A 166 -17.31 -5.31 -14.79
N TRP A 167 -16.31 -4.51 -15.11
CA TRP A 167 -15.92 -3.31 -14.36
C TRP A 167 -17.07 -2.30 -14.20
N GLY A 168 -17.15 -1.71 -13.01
CA GLY A 168 -18.12 -0.64 -12.69
C GLY A 168 -19.51 -1.10 -12.33
N THR A 169 -19.79 -2.42 -12.36
CA THR A 169 -21.11 -2.96 -11.99
C THR A 169 -21.18 -3.46 -10.56
N THR A 170 -20.04 -3.85 -10.00
CA THR A 170 -19.91 -4.27 -8.60
C THR A 170 -18.60 -3.70 -8.08
N PHE A 171 -18.67 -2.96 -6.97
CA PHE A 171 -17.49 -2.52 -6.25
C PHE A 171 -16.95 -3.67 -5.43
N SER A 172 -15.62 -3.85 -5.44
CA SER A 172 -14.95 -4.89 -4.66
C SER A 172 -15.57 -6.29 -4.86
N SER A 173 -15.56 -6.78 -6.12
CA SER A 173 -16.23 -8.03 -6.52
C SER A 173 -15.69 -9.25 -5.76
N PRO A 174 -16.49 -9.88 -4.87
CA PRO A 174 -15.97 -10.92 -3.99
C PRO A 174 -16.06 -12.30 -4.59
N VAL A 175 -15.19 -13.21 -4.08
CA VAL A 175 -15.38 -14.66 -4.22
C VAL A 175 -16.64 -15.13 -3.46
N CYS A 176 -17.07 -16.35 -3.73
CA CYS A 176 -18.21 -16.98 -3.06
C CYS A 176 -17.77 -17.90 -1.91
N PRO A 177 -17.82 -17.49 -0.63
CA PRO A 177 -17.43 -18.34 0.49
C PRO A 177 -18.33 -19.56 0.67
N GLY A 178 -19.51 -19.56 0.04
CA GLY A 178 -20.43 -20.69 0.06
C GLY A 178 -19.98 -21.89 -0.77
N LYS A 179 -19.16 -21.66 -1.81
CA LYS A 179 -18.70 -22.70 -2.74
C LYS A 179 -17.34 -23.27 -2.33
N GLU A 180 -17.23 -24.60 -2.31
CA GLU A 180 -15.94 -25.27 -2.09
C GLU A 180 -14.93 -24.97 -3.19
N SER A 181 -15.39 -24.86 -4.46
CA SER A 181 -14.54 -24.47 -5.59
C SER A 181 -13.88 -23.12 -5.43
N ALA A 182 -14.54 -22.15 -4.79
CA ALA A 182 -13.97 -20.84 -4.51
C ALA A 182 -12.89 -20.92 -3.42
N LEU A 183 -13.13 -21.65 -2.35
CA LEU A 183 -12.13 -21.91 -1.30
C LEU A 183 -10.90 -22.64 -1.85
N GLU A 184 -11.14 -23.68 -2.67
CA GLU A 184 -10.07 -24.42 -3.32
C GLU A 184 -9.25 -23.50 -4.26
N PHE A 185 -9.93 -22.67 -5.04
CA PHE A 185 -9.27 -21.66 -5.89
C PHE A 185 -8.33 -20.78 -5.06
N CYS A 186 -8.83 -20.17 -3.98
CA CYS A 186 -8.03 -19.30 -3.11
C CYS A 186 -6.82 -20.04 -2.50
N LYS A 187 -7.01 -21.23 -1.97
CA LYS A 187 -5.93 -22.06 -1.41
C LYS A 187 -4.90 -22.46 -2.48
N ASN A 188 -5.33 -22.79 -3.69
CA ASN A 188 -4.43 -23.12 -4.79
C ASN A 188 -3.58 -21.92 -5.23
N VAL A 189 -4.17 -20.72 -5.30
CA VAL A 189 -3.43 -19.47 -5.58
C VAL A 189 -2.31 -19.30 -4.55
N TYR A 190 -2.65 -19.34 -3.27
CA TYR A 190 -1.65 -19.17 -2.21
C TYR A 190 -0.64 -20.31 -2.11
N SER A 191 -0.99 -21.53 -2.56
CA SER A 191 -0.03 -22.64 -2.65
C SER A 191 1.13 -22.34 -3.61
N GLU A 192 0.90 -21.50 -4.63
CA GLU A 192 1.97 -21.05 -5.54
C GLU A 192 2.65 -19.75 -5.04
N ILE A 193 1.93 -18.89 -4.33
CA ILE A 193 2.48 -17.64 -3.78
C ILE A 193 3.43 -17.89 -2.61
N ILE A 194 3.02 -18.71 -1.62
CA ILE A 194 3.77 -18.91 -0.38
C ILE A 194 5.24 -19.31 -0.61
N PRO A 195 5.59 -20.22 -1.52
CA PRO A 195 6.99 -20.60 -1.77
C PRO A 195 7.85 -19.49 -2.37
N LEU A 196 7.25 -18.47 -2.99
CA LEU A 196 7.96 -17.35 -3.62
C LEU A 196 8.43 -16.31 -2.60
N PHE A 197 7.78 -16.25 -1.43
CA PHE A 197 8.01 -15.23 -0.42
C PHE A 197 8.50 -15.86 0.89
N PRO A 198 9.80 -15.78 1.19
CA PRO A 198 10.39 -16.45 2.36
C PRO A 198 9.98 -15.82 3.70
N TYR A 199 9.58 -14.53 3.71
CA TYR A 199 9.19 -13.87 4.94
C TYR A 199 7.93 -14.50 5.55
N LYS A 200 7.80 -14.41 6.87
CA LYS A 200 6.76 -15.14 7.60
C LYS A 200 5.33 -14.62 7.36
N TYR A 201 5.15 -13.38 6.97
CA TYR A 201 3.84 -12.77 6.80
C TYR A 201 3.31 -12.86 5.38
N ILE A 202 2.00 -13.12 5.29
CA ILE A 202 1.17 -13.02 4.08
C ILE A 202 0.02 -12.07 4.40
N HIS A 203 -0.27 -11.13 3.49
CA HIS A 203 -1.40 -10.23 3.62
C HIS A 203 -2.57 -10.76 2.79
N ILE A 204 -3.75 -10.92 3.43
CA ILE A 204 -4.95 -11.45 2.78
C ILE A 204 -5.85 -10.37 2.19
N GLY A 205 -5.62 -9.09 2.49
CA GLY A 205 -6.57 -8.04 2.22
C GLY A 205 -7.69 -8.03 3.25
N GLY A 206 -8.91 -8.34 2.83
CA GLY A 206 -10.07 -8.51 3.71
C GLY A 206 -10.96 -7.28 3.83
N ASP A 207 -10.61 -6.20 3.12
CA ASP A 207 -11.30 -4.92 3.13
C ASP A 207 -12.47 -4.85 2.14
N GLU A 208 -13.35 -3.90 2.40
CA GLU A 208 -14.39 -3.38 1.51
C GLU A 208 -15.26 -4.44 0.80
N VAL A 209 -15.49 -5.58 1.42
CA VAL A 209 -16.20 -6.71 0.82
C VAL A 209 -17.67 -6.38 0.54
N GLU A 210 -18.05 -6.38 -0.74
CA GLU A 210 -19.44 -6.17 -1.18
C GLU A 210 -20.25 -7.47 -0.99
N LYS A 211 -21.17 -7.46 -0.01
CA LYS A 211 -21.90 -8.65 0.47
C LYS A 211 -23.29 -8.83 -0.14
N THR A 212 -23.74 -7.93 -1.01
CA THR A 212 -25.10 -7.98 -1.60
C THR A 212 -25.38 -9.30 -2.33
N ASN A 213 -24.38 -9.84 -3.02
CA ASN A 213 -24.49 -11.11 -3.69
C ASN A 213 -24.51 -12.30 -2.72
N TRP A 214 -23.79 -12.22 -1.61
CA TRP A 214 -23.79 -13.27 -0.59
C TRP A 214 -25.18 -13.44 0.05
N LYS A 215 -25.90 -12.34 0.28
CA LYS A 215 -27.29 -12.34 0.80
C LYS A 215 -28.27 -13.10 -0.09
N LYS A 216 -28.01 -13.09 -1.40
CA LYS A 216 -28.89 -13.73 -2.40
C LYS A 216 -28.39 -15.10 -2.83
N CYS A 217 -27.14 -15.46 -2.56
CA CYS A 217 -26.52 -16.69 -3.03
C CYS A 217 -26.98 -17.88 -2.20
N PRO A 218 -27.60 -18.91 -2.82
CA PRO A 218 -28.04 -20.12 -2.09
C PRO A 218 -26.91 -20.84 -1.36
N ASP A 219 -25.71 -20.87 -1.97
CA ASP A 219 -24.52 -21.54 -1.40
C ASP A 219 -24.01 -20.78 -0.17
N CYS A 220 -23.92 -19.45 -0.22
CA CYS A 220 -23.53 -18.62 0.93
C CYS A 220 -24.55 -18.77 2.07
N GLN A 221 -25.86 -18.70 1.77
CA GLN A 221 -26.90 -18.87 2.77
C GLN A 221 -26.94 -20.30 3.34
N LYS A 222 -26.61 -21.31 2.55
CA LYS A 222 -26.42 -22.68 3.04
C LYS A 222 -25.23 -22.76 4.00
N ARG A 223 -24.08 -22.17 3.65
CA ARG A 223 -22.86 -22.14 4.48
C ARG A 223 -23.14 -21.45 5.82
N ILE A 224 -23.84 -20.32 5.80
CA ILE A 224 -24.25 -19.59 7.03
C ILE A 224 -25.01 -20.53 7.96
N ARG A 225 -26.01 -21.26 7.45
CA ARG A 225 -26.77 -22.21 8.26
C ARG A 225 -25.94 -23.39 8.77
N GLU A 226 -25.12 -24.00 7.91
CA GLU A 226 -24.28 -25.19 8.27
C GLU A 226 -23.22 -24.85 9.31
N LYS A 227 -22.71 -23.62 9.30
CA LYS A 227 -21.69 -23.15 10.25
C LYS A 227 -22.28 -22.40 11.45
N ASN A 228 -23.63 -22.33 11.54
CA ASN A 228 -24.36 -21.57 12.58
C ASN A 228 -23.93 -20.11 12.69
N LEU A 229 -23.64 -19.47 11.55
CA LEU A 229 -23.31 -18.05 11.47
C LEU A 229 -24.56 -17.19 11.49
N LYS A 230 -24.45 -15.96 11.94
CA LYS A 230 -25.60 -15.05 12.13
C LYS A 230 -25.77 -14.05 10.98
N SER A 231 -24.69 -13.79 10.21
CA SER A 231 -24.68 -12.77 9.17
C SER A 231 -23.61 -13.01 8.10
N GLU A 232 -23.62 -12.20 7.07
CA GLU A 232 -22.59 -12.19 6.03
C GLU A 232 -21.23 -11.68 6.55
N GLU A 233 -21.21 -10.86 7.61
CA GLU A 233 -19.99 -10.43 8.31
C GLU A 233 -19.33 -11.65 9.01
N GLU A 234 -20.14 -12.48 9.68
CA GLU A 234 -19.63 -13.73 10.26
C GLU A 234 -19.20 -14.74 9.17
N LEU A 235 -19.84 -14.72 7.98
CA LEU A 235 -19.39 -15.52 6.84
C LEU A 235 -18.03 -15.04 6.31
N GLN A 236 -17.79 -13.73 6.26
CA GLN A 236 -16.48 -13.18 5.94
C GLN A 236 -15.44 -13.60 6.97
N SER A 237 -15.73 -13.46 8.26
CA SER A 237 -14.85 -13.88 9.35
C SER A 237 -14.53 -15.39 9.25
N TRP A 238 -15.53 -16.23 8.97
CA TRP A 238 -15.32 -17.65 8.75
C TRP A 238 -14.37 -17.92 7.58
N PHE A 239 -14.53 -17.23 6.45
CA PHE A 239 -13.64 -17.34 5.30
C PHE A 239 -12.19 -16.93 5.66
N ILE A 240 -12.03 -15.81 6.36
CA ILE A 240 -10.72 -15.35 6.82
C ILE A 240 -10.05 -16.38 7.73
N HIS A 241 -10.79 -16.98 8.67
CA HIS A 241 -10.26 -18.04 9.54
C HIS A 241 -9.86 -19.31 8.79
N GLU A 242 -10.62 -19.71 7.76
CA GLU A 242 -10.27 -20.86 6.90
C GLU A 242 -8.96 -20.60 6.13
N MET A 243 -8.77 -19.38 5.63
CA MET A 243 -7.54 -18.99 4.95
C MET A 243 -6.36 -18.88 5.92
N GLU A 244 -6.57 -18.30 7.08
CA GLU A 244 -5.55 -18.21 8.13
C GLU A 244 -5.08 -19.59 8.59
N ALA A 245 -6.02 -20.52 8.85
CA ALA A 245 -5.68 -21.89 9.20
C ALA A 245 -4.83 -22.55 8.10
N PHE A 246 -5.12 -22.25 6.84
CA PHE A 246 -4.30 -22.70 5.72
C PHE A 246 -2.90 -22.06 5.76
N PHE A 247 -2.78 -20.74 5.96
CA PHE A 247 -1.47 -20.06 6.05
C PHE A 247 -0.64 -20.59 7.21
N ASN A 248 -1.25 -20.74 8.39
CA ASN A 248 -0.57 -21.29 9.57
C ASN A 248 -0.07 -22.71 9.31
N SER A 249 -0.83 -23.55 8.58
CA SER A 249 -0.39 -24.90 8.19
C SER A 249 0.83 -24.91 7.27
N GLN A 250 1.07 -23.79 6.58
CA GLN A 250 2.24 -23.56 5.71
C GLN A 250 3.36 -22.78 6.41
N GLY A 251 3.24 -22.54 7.73
CA GLY A 251 4.22 -21.79 8.53
C GLY A 251 4.21 -20.28 8.28
N LYS A 252 3.08 -19.73 7.84
CA LYS A 252 2.89 -18.30 7.60
C LYS A 252 1.92 -17.69 8.61
N ASP A 253 2.20 -16.47 9.02
CA ASP A 253 1.33 -15.61 9.81
C ASP A 253 0.51 -14.71 8.88
N MET A 254 -0.77 -14.49 9.22
CA MET A 254 -1.66 -13.67 8.42
C MET A 254 -1.65 -12.21 8.88
N ILE A 255 -1.63 -11.29 7.90
CA ILE A 255 -2.01 -9.88 8.07
C ILE A 255 -3.30 -9.65 7.28
N GLY A 256 -4.18 -8.77 7.76
CA GLY A 256 -5.32 -8.26 6.99
C GLY A 256 -5.65 -6.83 7.38
N TRP A 257 -6.35 -6.13 6.51
CA TRP A 257 -6.90 -4.81 6.80
C TRP A 257 -7.85 -4.89 7.99
N ASP A 258 -8.11 -3.79 8.67
CA ASP A 258 -8.81 -3.80 9.96
C ASP A 258 -10.27 -4.31 9.90
N GLU A 259 -10.84 -4.50 8.71
CA GLU A 259 -12.12 -5.19 8.51
C GLU A 259 -12.11 -6.65 8.96
N ILE A 260 -10.96 -7.29 9.07
CA ILE A 260 -10.88 -8.66 9.63
C ILE A 260 -11.29 -8.75 11.09
N LEU A 261 -11.42 -7.60 11.79
CA LEU A 261 -12.01 -7.50 13.12
C LEU A 261 -13.52 -7.78 13.13
N GLU A 262 -14.18 -7.58 12.00
CA GLU A 262 -15.62 -7.73 11.87
C GLU A 262 -15.99 -9.23 11.88
N GLY A 263 -16.93 -9.62 12.74
CA GLY A 263 -17.34 -11.02 12.91
C GLY A 263 -16.40 -11.89 13.75
N GLY A 264 -15.27 -11.34 14.21
CA GLY A 264 -14.35 -11.98 15.13
C GLY A 264 -12.93 -12.18 14.58
N LEU A 265 -11.94 -11.76 15.36
CA LEU A 265 -10.53 -11.88 15.04
C LEU A 265 -9.94 -13.17 15.62
N SER A 266 -9.09 -13.85 14.87
CA SER A 266 -8.30 -14.97 15.39
C SER A 266 -7.17 -14.46 16.30
N LYS A 267 -6.59 -15.36 17.11
CA LYS A 267 -5.51 -15.00 18.05
C LYS A 267 -4.14 -14.79 17.37
N THR A 268 -3.97 -15.25 16.15
CA THR A 268 -2.67 -15.22 15.43
C THR A 268 -2.61 -14.18 14.34
N ALA A 269 -3.77 -13.61 13.94
CA ALA A 269 -3.83 -12.57 12.92
C ALA A 269 -3.19 -11.25 13.39
N THR A 270 -2.51 -10.59 12.49
CA THR A 270 -2.03 -9.20 12.66
C THR A 270 -2.98 -8.27 11.90
N VAL A 271 -3.38 -7.18 12.53
CA VAL A 271 -4.29 -6.20 11.93
C VAL A 271 -3.50 -5.03 11.34
N MET A 272 -3.83 -4.64 10.11
CA MET A 272 -3.32 -3.42 9.50
C MET A 272 -4.43 -2.35 9.53
N TRP A 273 -4.30 -1.37 10.44
CA TRP A 273 -5.34 -0.38 10.67
C TRP A 273 -5.21 0.82 9.74
N TRP A 274 -6.22 1.05 8.93
CA TRP A 274 -6.28 2.16 7.98
C TRP A 274 -7.48 3.09 8.18
N ARG A 275 -8.61 2.56 8.66
CA ARG A 275 -9.88 3.29 8.79
C ARG A 275 -9.86 4.20 10.02
N THR A 276 -9.49 5.47 9.85
CA THR A 276 -9.45 6.43 10.97
C THR A 276 -10.82 6.71 11.59
N TRP A 277 -11.91 6.32 10.95
CA TRP A 277 -13.25 6.34 11.52
C TRP A 277 -13.57 5.11 12.39
N ALA A 278 -12.88 4.01 12.23
CA ALA A 278 -12.91 2.84 13.12
C ALA A 278 -11.97 3.04 14.30
N LYS A 279 -12.24 4.06 15.12
CA LYS A 279 -11.37 4.54 16.21
C LYS A 279 -11.10 3.52 17.30
N ASP A 280 -11.96 2.54 17.46
CA ASP A 280 -11.83 1.48 18.46
C ASP A 280 -11.00 0.28 17.98
N ALA A 281 -10.65 0.21 16.70
CA ALA A 281 -9.91 -0.89 16.12
C ALA A 281 -8.52 -1.11 16.77
N PRO A 282 -7.69 -0.07 17.03
CA PRO A 282 -6.42 -0.26 17.72
C PRO A 282 -6.56 -0.91 19.11
N MET A 283 -7.47 -0.37 19.93
CA MET A 283 -7.73 -0.90 21.27
C MET A 283 -8.33 -2.31 21.24
N LYS A 284 -9.29 -2.58 20.34
CA LYS A 284 -9.88 -3.92 20.18
C LYS A 284 -8.84 -4.95 19.79
N THR A 285 -7.94 -4.63 18.85
CA THR A 285 -6.87 -5.51 18.40
C THR A 285 -5.92 -5.85 19.53
N THR A 286 -5.34 -4.84 20.13
CA THR A 286 -4.24 -4.99 21.11
C THR A 286 -4.70 -5.56 22.43
N SER A 287 -5.93 -5.25 22.88
CA SER A 287 -6.52 -5.83 24.09
C SER A 287 -6.77 -7.34 24.00
N GLN A 288 -6.86 -7.89 22.78
CA GLN A 288 -6.95 -9.33 22.54
C GLN A 288 -5.58 -10.01 22.49
N GLY A 289 -4.49 -9.23 22.55
CA GLY A 289 -3.11 -9.69 22.43
C GLY A 289 -2.59 -9.79 21.01
N ASN A 290 -3.39 -9.34 20.00
CA ASN A 290 -2.98 -9.33 18.60
C ASN A 290 -2.04 -8.16 18.32
N HIS A 291 -1.18 -8.34 17.33
CA HIS A 291 -0.33 -7.27 16.80
C HIS A 291 -1.09 -6.36 15.85
N ILE A 292 -0.62 -5.10 15.77
CA ILE A 292 -1.18 -4.09 14.89
C ILE A 292 -0.08 -3.33 14.15
N ILE A 293 -0.38 -2.94 12.91
CA ILE A 293 0.44 -2.05 12.07
C ILE A 293 -0.41 -0.82 11.76
N PHE A 294 0.17 0.37 11.95
CA PHE A 294 -0.53 1.64 11.75
C PHE A 294 -0.29 2.16 10.34
N THR A 295 -1.39 2.35 9.61
CA THR A 295 -1.39 2.96 8.29
C THR A 295 -2.63 3.85 8.08
N PRO A 296 -2.94 4.78 9.05
CA PRO A 296 -4.14 5.60 9.01
C PRO A 296 -4.25 6.38 7.70
N ASN A 297 -5.40 6.28 7.03
CA ASN A 297 -5.59 6.85 5.70
C ASN A 297 -5.41 8.36 5.65
N SER A 298 -5.75 9.06 6.72
CA SER A 298 -5.65 10.52 6.79
C SER A 298 -4.21 11.05 6.77
N GLN A 299 -3.21 10.23 7.13
CA GLN A 299 -1.80 10.62 7.17
C GLN A 299 -0.91 9.79 6.23
N PHE A 300 -1.15 8.47 6.13
CA PHE A 300 -0.20 7.56 5.51
C PHE A 300 -0.62 7.05 4.14
N TYR A 301 -1.76 7.50 3.60
CA TYR A 301 -2.13 7.27 2.21
C TYR A 301 -1.44 8.30 1.32
N LEU A 302 -0.47 7.82 0.55
CA LEU A 302 0.40 8.66 -0.28
C LEU A 302 -0.18 8.93 -1.68
N ASP A 303 -1.39 8.49 -1.95
CA ASP A 303 -2.17 8.80 -3.15
C ASP A 303 -2.94 10.12 -3.03
N TYR A 304 -3.16 10.63 -1.82
CA TYR A 304 -3.77 11.95 -1.63
C TYR A 304 -2.83 13.07 -2.02
N GLU A 305 -3.37 14.10 -2.68
CA GLU A 305 -2.60 15.28 -3.06
C GLU A 305 -1.95 15.94 -1.84
N GLN A 306 -0.73 16.35 -2.02
CA GLN A 306 0.07 16.96 -0.96
C GLN A 306 -0.21 18.45 -0.83
N ASP A 307 -0.23 18.94 0.40
CA ASP A 307 -0.28 20.33 0.77
C ASP A 307 0.79 20.66 1.83
N ILE A 308 0.84 21.94 2.24
CA ILE A 308 1.78 22.41 3.27
C ILE A 308 1.66 21.67 4.60
N LYS A 309 0.53 21.05 4.90
CA LYS A 309 0.27 20.32 6.15
C LYS A 309 0.64 18.84 6.07
N SER A 310 0.74 18.29 4.87
CA SER A 310 0.89 16.84 4.66
C SER A 310 2.14 16.30 5.34
N LEU A 311 3.29 16.94 5.11
CA LEU A 311 4.57 16.50 5.69
C LEU A 311 4.61 16.66 7.22
N PRO A 312 4.27 17.84 7.82
CA PRO A 312 4.22 17.97 9.27
C PRO A 312 3.17 17.08 9.94
N ASN A 313 2.03 16.79 9.32
CA ASN A 313 1.04 15.88 9.87
C ASN A 313 1.57 14.46 9.99
N ILE A 314 2.31 13.98 9.00
CA ILE A 314 2.98 12.67 9.05
C ILE A 314 4.05 12.69 10.15
N TYR A 315 4.94 13.68 10.12
CA TYR A 315 6.06 13.77 11.06
C TYR A 315 5.60 13.80 12.53
N ASN A 316 4.52 14.53 12.82
CA ASN A 316 4.01 14.70 14.18
C ASN A 316 3.08 13.57 14.64
N TYR A 317 2.70 12.65 13.75
CA TYR A 317 1.89 11.50 14.14
C TYR A 317 2.61 10.64 15.19
N ASP A 318 1.85 10.08 16.12
CA ASP A 318 2.37 9.15 17.11
C ASP A 318 1.34 8.07 17.43
N PRO A 319 1.60 6.79 17.07
CA PRO A 319 0.69 5.69 17.40
C PRO A 319 0.38 5.54 18.87
N SER A 320 1.23 6.03 19.78
CA SER A 320 1.01 5.94 21.24
C SER A 320 -0.21 6.74 21.72
N ALA A 321 -0.65 7.73 20.93
CA ALA A 321 -1.85 8.51 21.23
C ALA A 321 -3.13 7.65 21.27
N GLU A 322 -3.16 6.56 20.53
CA GLU A 322 -4.32 5.62 20.53
C GLU A 322 -4.40 4.78 21.84
N PHE A 323 -3.37 4.83 22.68
CA PHE A 323 -3.22 3.99 23.89
C PHE A 323 -3.05 4.81 25.18
N GLU A 324 -3.50 6.08 25.22
CA GLU A 324 -3.33 6.94 26.41
C GLU A 324 -3.86 6.31 27.71
N GLN A 325 -4.95 5.53 27.62
CA GLN A 325 -5.55 4.87 28.79
C GLN A 325 -4.86 3.56 29.19
N GLN A 326 -4.13 2.91 28.26
CA GLN A 326 -3.41 1.64 28.44
C GLN A 326 -2.08 1.69 27.68
N PRO A 327 -1.10 2.48 28.17
CA PRO A 327 0.14 2.75 27.43
C PRO A 327 1.00 1.51 27.13
N GLU A 328 0.84 0.44 27.93
CA GLU A 328 1.55 -0.84 27.73
C GLU A 328 1.17 -1.53 26.42
N LEU A 329 -0.02 -1.26 25.86
CA LEU A 329 -0.48 -1.86 24.61
C LEU A 329 0.32 -1.39 23.40
N ILE A 330 1.12 -0.34 23.50
CA ILE A 330 2.08 0.06 22.46
C ILE A 330 3.07 -1.07 22.13
N ASN A 331 3.31 -2.00 23.03
CA ASN A 331 4.16 -3.16 22.79
C ASN A 331 3.57 -4.14 21.75
N GLN A 332 2.29 -4.05 21.45
CA GLN A 332 1.64 -4.82 20.38
C GLN A 332 1.77 -4.15 19.01
N VAL A 333 2.23 -2.91 18.94
CA VAL A 333 2.43 -2.18 17.70
C VAL A 333 3.72 -2.65 17.04
N LEU A 334 3.60 -3.29 15.88
CA LEU A 334 4.78 -3.69 15.08
C LEU A 334 5.45 -2.49 14.44
N GLY A 335 4.67 -1.48 14.05
CA GLY A 335 5.18 -0.25 13.47
C GLY A 335 4.19 0.49 12.59
N VAL A 336 4.73 1.20 11.60
CA VAL A 336 4.00 2.11 10.72
C VAL A 336 4.29 1.79 9.25
N GLN A 337 3.33 2.14 8.37
CA GLN A 337 3.46 1.92 6.95
C GLN A 337 2.77 3.03 6.15
N GLY A 338 3.43 3.50 5.08
CA GLY A 338 2.80 4.34 4.07
C GLY A 338 2.21 3.49 2.94
N ASN A 339 1.10 3.92 2.35
CA ASN A 339 0.45 3.20 1.25
C ASN A 339 0.39 4.08 0.00
N ILE A 340 0.89 3.55 -1.12
CA ILE A 340 0.81 4.18 -2.44
C ILE A 340 -0.26 3.42 -3.23
N TRP A 341 -1.53 3.86 -3.08
CA TRP A 341 -2.63 3.41 -3.93
C TRP A 341 -2.52 4.07 -5.29
N CYS A 342 -2.75 3.32 -6.36
CA CYS A 342 -2.33 3.75 -7.69
C CYS A 342 -3.48 3.95 -8.68
N GLU A 343 -4.69 4.29 -8.23
CA GLU A 343 -5.82 4.61 -9.12
C GLU A 343 -5.51 5.76 -10.08
N TRP A 344 -4.75 6.75 -9.59
CA TRP A 344 -4.37 7.97 -10.34
C TRP A 344 -2.87 8.20 -10.37
N ILE A 345 -2.09 7.13 -10.22
CA ILE A 345 -0.63 7.15 -10.25
C ILE A 345 -0.17 6.17 -11.35
N PRO A 346 -0.22 6.60 -12.64
CA PRO A 346 0.00 5.68 -13.75
C PRO A 346 1.47 5.46 -14.11
N SER A 347 2.37 6.32 -13.64
CA SER A 347 3.78 6.34 -14.03
C SER A 347 4.73 6.29 -12.84
N ARG A 348 5.97 5.90 -13.11
CA ARG A 348 7.08 5.93 -12.17
C ARG A 348 7.31 7.35 -11.61
N GLU A 349 7.30 8.35 -12.48
CA GLU A 349 7.50 9.76 -12.13
C GLU A 349 6.41 10.22 -11.16
N ARG A 350 5.14 9.88 -11.45
CA ARG A 350 4.04 10.21 -10.54
C ARG A 350 4.15 9.48 -9.21
N MET A 351 4.55 8.22 -9.18
CA MET A 351 4.76 7.45 -7.95
C MET A 351 5.84 8.11 -7.08
N GLN A 352 6.97 8.46 -7.66
CA GLN A 352 8.06 9.13 -6.95
C GLN A 352 7.62 10.50 -6.39
N TYR A 353 6.91 11.29 -7.19
CA TYR A 353 6.34 12.58 -6.78
C TYR A 353 5.37 12.43 -5.61
N MET A 354 4.53 11.42 -5.62
CA MET A 354 3.55 11.19 -4.55
C MET A 354 4.19 10.60 -3.29
N ALA A 355 5.23 9.78 -3.43
CA ALA A 355 5.92 9.15 -2.29
C ALA A 355 6.87 10.13 -1.57
N ALA A 356 7.73 10.84 -2.31
CA ALA A 356 8.75 11.71 -1.74
C ALA A 356 8.28 13.19 -1.73
N PRO A 357 8.51 13.94 -0.63
CA PRO A 357 9.30 13.56 0.56
C PRO A 357 8.51 12.88 1.70
N ARG A 358 7.21 12.59 1.55
CA ARG A 358 6.38 12.04 2.64
C ARG A 358 6.89 10.72 3.21
N MET A 359 7.41 9.83 2.37
CA MET A 359 8.00 8.57 2.82
C MET A 359 9.19 8.79 3.77
N LEU A 360 9.94 9.89 3.63
CA LEU A 360 11.05 10.22 4.52
C LEU A 360 10.55 10.56 5.93
N ALA A 361 9.41 11.25 6.03
CA ALA A 361 8.79 11.53 7.32
C ALA A 361 8.25 10.24 7.99
N ILE A 362 7.69 9.31 7.21
CA ILE A 362 7.27 7.98 7.71
C ILE A 362 8.49 7.19 8.19
N ALA A 363 9.58 7.21 7.45
CA ALA A 363 10.82 6.54 7.81
C ALA A 363 11.40 7.09 9.13
N GLU A 364 11.46 8.41 9.28
CA GLU A 364 11.89 9.08 10.52
C GLU A 364 11.00 8.72 11.70
N LEU A 365 9.68 8.74 11.52
CA LEU A 365 8.71 8.36 12.55
C LEU A 365 8.88 6.89 12.99
N GLY A 366 9.14 5.99 12.04
CA GLY A 366 9.37 4.58 12.32
C GLY A 366 10.71 4.29 13.00
N TRP A 367 11.68 5.19 12.84
CA TRP A 367 13.04 5.03 13.37
C TRP A 367 13.24 5.74 14.69
N SER A 368 12.83 7.01 14.81
CA SER A 368 13.25 7.89 15.89
C SER A 368 12.37 7.76 17.15
N ASP A 369 12.98 7.88 18.32
CA ASP A 369 12.26 8.01 19.59
C ASP A 369 11.40 9.29 19.55
N PRO A 370 10.11 9.24 19.92
CA PRO A 370 9.24 10.42 19.95
C PRO A 370 9.79 11.58 20.78
N LYS A 371 10.57 11.27 21.83
CA LYS A 371 11.20 12.27 22.69
C LYS A 371 12.34 13.04 22.02
N GLN A 372 12.85 12.51 20.92
CA GLN A 372 13.94 13.11 20.14
C GLN A 372 13.46 13.78 18.87
N LYS A 373 12.14 13.83 18.64
CA LYS A 373 11.57 14.51 17.48
C LYS A 373 11.88 16.00 17.52
N ASP A 374 12.45 16.50 16.43
CA ASP A 374 12.78 17.89 16.20
C ASP A 374 12.42 18.24 14.75
N TRP A 375 11.30 18.95 14.59
CA TRP A 375 10.79 19.32 13.27
C TRP A 375 11.76 20.21 12.48
N ASP A 376 12.38 21.19 13.15
CA ASP A 376 13.32 22.08 12.47
C ASP A 376 14.60 21.34 12.10
N GLY A 377 15.09 20.48 12.98
CA GLY A 377 16.18 19.56 12.67
C GLY A 377 15.85 18.60 11.53
N PHE A 378 14.62 18.09 11.45
CA PHE A 378 14.16 17.26 10.32
C PHE A 378 14.15 18.04 9.01
N LYS A 379 13.60 19.26 8.99
CA LYS A 379 13.62 20.13 7.81
C LYS A 379 15.05 20.40 7.32
N ASN A 380 15.96 20.67 8.24
CA ASN A 380 17.37 20.91 7.89
C ASN A 380 18.01 19.66 7.25
N ARG A 381 17.74 18.46 7.80
CA ARG A 381 18.23 17.21 7.20
C ARG A 381 17.55 16.90 5.87
N LEU A 382 16.29 17.27 5.70
CA LEU A 382 15.54 17.06 4.46
C LEU A 382 16.15 17.81 3.29
N SER A 383 16.71 18.98 3.53
CA SER A 383 17.47 19.77 2.55
C SER A 383 18.60 18.95 1.88
N ASP A 384 19.40 18.26 2.70
CA ASP A 384 20.47 17.37 2.19
C ASP A 384 19.89 16.15 1.41
N GLN A 385 18.67 15.73 1.75
CA GLN A 385 18.04 14.62 1.04
C GLN A 385 17.56 15.03 -0.36
N PHE A 386 17.11 16.25 -0.57
CA PHE A 386 16.73 16.72 -1.90
C PHE A 386 17.93 16.67 -2.87
N GLU A 387 19.14 17.03 -2.41
CA GLU A 387 20.35 16.86 -3.22
C GLU A 387 20.60 15.39 -3.60
N ARG A 388 20.40 14.45 -2.65
CA ARG A 388 20.54 13.01 -2.92
C ARG A 388 19.50 12.51 -3.90
N LEU A 389 18.23 12.91 -3.72
CA LEU A 389 17.14 12.57 -4.63
C LEU A 389 17.39 13.10 -6.05
N ASN A 390 17.94 14.30 -6.17
CA ASN A 390 18.37 14.87 -7.47
C ASN A 390 19.48 14.03 -8.12
N VAL A 391 20.52 13.64 -7.35
CA VAL A 391 21.59 12.77 -7.86
C VAL A 391 21.06 11.41 -8.32
N MET A 392 20.04 10.88 -7.64
CA MET A 392 19.36 9.62 -7.99
C MET A 392 18.33 9.79 -9.10
N ASN A 393 18.11 10.98 -9.60
CA ASN A 393 17.08 11.31 -10.61
C ASN A 393 15.67 10.87 -10.18
N VAL A 394 15.33 11.12 -8.91
CA VAL A 394 14.00 10.87 -8.35
C VAL A 394 13.12 12.10 -8.56
N ASN A 395 11.95 11.91 -9.15
CA ASN A 395 10.95 12.96 -9.35
C ASN A 395 10.17 13.24 -8.06
N TYR A 396 10.83 13.84 -7.06
CA TYR A 396 10.17 14.18 -5.80
C TYR A 396 9.36 15.49 -5.89
N ARG A 397 8.35 15.62 -5.05
CA ARG A 397 7.59 16.85 -4.93
C ARG A 397 8.40 17.92 -4.16
N ILE A 398 8.60 19.07 -4.78
CA ILE A 398 9.12 20.25 -4.08
C ILE A 398 8.07 20.69 -3.05
N PRO A 399 8.42 20.84 -1.75
CA PRO A 399 7.49 21.28 -0.73
C PRO A 399 6.91 22.68 -1.01
N ASP A 400 5.71 22.95 -0.51
CA ASP A 400 5.07 24.24 -0.64
C ASP A 400 5.89 25.35 0.04
N LEU A 401 5.76 26.56 -0.48
CA LEU A 401 6.46 27.72 0.04
C LEU A 401 5.99 28.06 1.47
N GLU A 402 6.93 28.19 2.38
CA GLU A 402 6.68 28.74 3.71
C GLU A 402 6.50 30.26 3.63
N GLY A 403 5.60 30.82 4.43
CA GLY A 403 5.30 32.26 4.44
C GLY A 403 4.41 32.74 3.31
N PHE A 404 4.03 31.84 2.38
CA PHE A 404 3.08 32.14 1.31
C PHE A 404 1.64 31.93 1.78
N TYR A 405 0.81 32.98 1.65
CA TYR A 405 -0.64 32.95 1.90
C TYR A 405 -1.38 33.43 0.66
N LYS A 406 -2.50 32.79 0.33
CA LYS A 406 -3.37 33.19 -0.80
C LYS A 406 -3.86 34.64 -0.71
N THR A 407 -3.94 35.19 0.49
CA THR A 407 -4.36 36.56 0.76
C THR A 407 -3.56 37.11 1.94
N ASN A 408 -2.93 38.23 1.75
CA ASN A 408 -2.26 39.00 2.80
C ASN A 408 -2.97 40.36 2.91
N VAL A 409 -3.24 40.80 4.14
CA VAL A 409 -3.86 42.10 4.39
C VAL A 409 -2.89 42.96 5.20
N PHE A 410 -2.53 44.10 4.68
CA PHE A 410 -1.62 45.08 5.32
C PHE A 410 -2.34 46.40 5.55
N ILE A 411 -1.98 47.06 6.62
CA ILE A 411 -2.35 48.45 6.86
C ILE A 411 -1.06 49.27 6.66
N GLY A 412 -0.95 49.94 5.49
CA GLY A 412 0.27 50.59 5.05
C GLY A 412 1.19 49.64 4.27
N GLU A 413 2.50 49.77 4.49
CA GLU A 413 3.50 48.89 3.88
C GLU A 413 3.61 47.56 4.64
N GLY A 414 3.83 46.47 3.92
CA GLY A 414 4.01 45.12 4.49
C GLY A 414 5.17 44.39 3.80
N GLU A 415 5.85 43.51 4.54
CA GLU A 415 6.89 42.63 4.05
C GLU A 415 6.39 41.21 4.13
N VAL A 416 6.57 40.43 3.06
CA VAL A 416 6.29 38.98 3.02
C VAL A 416 7.61 38.25 2.80
N LYS A 417 7.98 37.39 3.74
CA LYS A 417 9.12 36.47 3.58
C LYS A 417 8.60 35.13 3.07
N ILE A 418 9.14 34.67 1.96
CA ILE A 418 8.81 33.41 1.33
C ILE A 418 10.08 32.55 1.27
N SER A 419 9.98 31.29 1.66
CA SER A 419 11.09 30.34 1.57
C SER A 419 10.61 28.98 1.10
N CYS A 420 11.50 28.17 0.56
CA CYS A 420 11.28 26.77 0.25
C CYS A 420 12.19 25.90 1.11
N MET A 421 11.70 24.71 1.53
CA MET A 421 12.52 23.73 2.26
C MET A 421 13.61 23.15 1.36
N ASP A 422 13.38 23.09 0.04
CA ASP A 422 14.39 22.69 -0.94
C ASP A 422 15.25 23.93 -1.28
N PRO A 423 16.54 23.95 -0.90
CA PRO A 423 17.42 25.08 -1.14
C PRO A 423 17.81 25.24 -2.61
N SER A 424 17.60 24.22 -3.45
CA SER A 424 17.86 24.26 -4.89
C SER A 424 16.69 24.87 -5.68
N ALA A 425 15.52 25.04 -5.04
CA ALA A 425 14.34 25.57 -5.70
C ALA A 425 14.45 27.07 -5.95
N GLU A 426 14.18 27.50 -7.18
CA GLU A 426 14.08 28.90 -7.55
C GLU A 426 12.64 29.40 -7.36
N ILE A 427 12.47 30.49 -6.61
CA ILE A 427 11.15 31.08 -6.38
C ILE A 427 10.91 32.17 -7.41
N HIS A 428 9.95 31.95 -8.30
CA HIS A 428 9.52 32.93 -9.29
C HIS A 428 8.20 33.57 -8.86
N TYR A 429 8.05 34.88 -9.13
CA TYR A 429 6.81 35.63 -8.91
C TYR A 429 6.45 36.46 -10.15
N ILE A 430 5.18 36.67 -10.37
CA ILE A 430 4.61 37.47 -11.47
C ILE A 430 3.68 38.55 -10.94
#